data_e7a27d3ae413b6dff9282f2e197306ef
#
_entry.id   e7a27d3ae413b6dff9282f2e197306ef
#
_cell.length_a   1.000
_cell.length_b   1.000
_cell.length_c   1.000
_cell.angle_alpha   90.00
_cell.angle_beta   90.00
_cell.angle_gamma   90.00
#
_symmetry.space_group_name_H-M   'P 1'
#
loop_
_entity.id
_entity.type
_entity.pdbx_description
1 polymer ?
#
loop_
_entity_poly.entity_id
_entity_poly.type
_entity_poly.pdbx_seq_one_letter_code
_entity_poly.pdbx_strand_id
1 'polypeptide(L)'
;RGLGDVYKRQVLRADASFNAEETDAADNARHIVHLVPSPGQTEILTYHKADVPEPTGASLDLAAGNVVIATGAKPRPLPGNPFAGALIDSTQALEVNEFPSSAVIIGAGAIALEFASMWNAAGSQVTLLIRKNRVLSTWDRRAGTTLTRELKRRGVNVITHTIVTHVDTGANLGATVHYTHEGQDSEQSVWGEIALAAIGRTPVADPSWGVALTESGHVATDAFGRTNKSGIWAVGDVTPGHALAHRAFEQGIVIAETIAGLNPKPVDENTVPQIVFSSPEAASVGLTIEQAQARENLLEVKETIYPMLANARMLMSGTAGSLTIVSGCDAA
;
A
#
# COMPACT_ATOMS: atom_id res chain seq x y z
N ARG A 1 -25.85 -3.65 5.24
CA ARG A 1 -26.69 -2.47 5.56
C ARG A 1 -25.74 -1.42 6.09
N GLY A 2 -25.43 -0.41 5.27
CA GLY A 2 -24.69 0.74 5.75
C GLY A 2 -25.44 1.33 6.95
N LEU A 3 -24.73 1.85 7.89
CA LEU A 3 -25.25 2.65 9.01
C LEU A 3 -25.93 3.94 8.53
N GLY A 4 -26.55 3.89 7.35
CA GLY A 4 -27.18 5.00 6.65
C GLY A 4 -28.39 5.60 7.31
N ASP A 5 -28.93 4.96 8.34
CA ASP A 5 -29.99 5.54 9.14
C ASP A 5 -29.48 6.50 10.22
N VAL A 6 -28.19 6.71 10.25
CA VAL A 6 -27.61 7.69 11.15
C VAL A 6 -27.67 9.05 10.46
N TYR A 7 -28.65 9.82 10.80
CA TYR A 7 -28.89 11.23 10.41
C TYR A 7 -27.70 12.17 10.64
N LYS A 8 -26.57 11.63 11.12
CA LYS A 8 -25.41 12.36 11.60
C LYS A 8 -24.16 12.13 10.76
N ARG A 9 -24.26 11.44 9.62
CA ARG A 9 -23.16 11.29 8.68
C ARG A 9 -23.37 12.13 7.46
N GLN A 10 -22.41 12.99 7.19
CA GLN A 10 -22.30 13.75 5.96
C GLN A 10 -21.01 13.37 5.26
N VAL A 11 -21.03 13.28 3.95
CA VAL A 11 -19.84 13.18 3.12
C VAL A 11 -19.72 14.51 2.39
N LEU A 12 -18.64 15.23 2.67
CA LEU A 12 -18.29 16.48 2.03
C LEU A 12 -17.18 16.22 1.02
N ARG A 13 -17.41 16.59 -0.24
CA ARG A 13 -16.36 16.55 -1.26
C ARG A 13 -15.70 17.92 -1.31
N ALA A 14 -14.51 17.99 -0.70
CA ALA A 14 -13.76 19.22 -0.53
C ALA A 14 -12.29 18.89 -0.27
N ASP A 15 -11.42 19.84 -0.49
CA ASP A 15 -10.07 19.80 0.05
C ASP A 15 -10.10 20.27 1.51
N ALA A 16 -9.52 19.49 2.39
CA ALA A 16 -9.50 19.74 3.82
C ALA A 16 -8.09 20.13 4.27
N SER A 17 -8.00 21.17 5.08
CA SER A 17 -6.79 21.52 5.78
C SER A 17 -7.11 21.81 7.26
N PHE A 18 -6.14 21.63 8.13
CA PHE A 18 -6.23 21.99 9.53
C PHE A 18 -4.85 22.24 10.11
N ASN A 19 -4.79 22.90 11.26
CA ASN A 19 -3.59 22.97 12.08
C ASN A 19 -3.96 22.51 13.49
N ALA A 20 -3.21 21.57 14.04
CA ALA A 20 -3.47 20.98 15.35
C ALA A 20 -3.41 21.99 16.50
N GLU A 21 -2.77 23.14 16.31
CA GLU A 21 -2.72 24.25 17.29
C GLU A 21 -3.94 25.18 17.17
N GLU A 22 -4.71 25.07 16.09
CA GLU A 22 -5.88 25.91 15.87
C GLU A 22 -7.13 25.26 16.47
N THR A 23 -7.75 25.95 17.40
CA THR A 23 -8.94 25.49 18.10
C THR A 23 -10.08 26.48 17.96
N ASP A 24 -11.31 26.01 18.15
CA ASP A 24 -12.49 26.86 18.18
C ASP A 24 -12.37 27.90 19.31
N ALA A 25 -12.55 29.19 18.99
CA ALA A 25 -12.51 30.28 19.96
C ALA A 25 -13.61 30.16 21.04
N ALA A 26 -14.72 29.49 20.72
CA ALA A 26 -15.83 29.27 21.66
C ALA A 26 -15.66 28.00 22.51
N ASP A 27 -14.89 27.01 22.00
CA ASP A 27 -14.62 25.75 22.68
C ASP A 27 -13.20 25.26 22.33
N ASN A 28 -12.24 25.57 23.15
CA ASN A 28 -10.82 25.19 22.96
C ASN A 28 -10.57 23.68 22.90
N ALA A 29 -11.58 22.84 23.18
CA ALA A 29 -11.51 21.38 23.01
C ALA A 29 -11.82 20.93 21.58
N ARG A 30 -12.15 21.83 20.66
CA ARG A 30 -12.47 21.55 19.26
C ARG A 30 -11.43 22.10 18.32
N HIS A 31 -11.00 21.24 17.40
CA HIS A 31 -10.11 21.62 16.30
C HIS A 31 -10.92 22.21 15.14
N ILE A 32 -10.36 23.18 14.44
CA ILE A 32 -10.97 23.75 13.24
C ILE A 32 -10.43 23.03 12.01
N VAL A 33 -11.34 22.51 11.20
CA VAL A 33 -11.04 21.92 9.88
C VAL A 33 -11.63 22.84 8.81
N HIS A 34 -10.74 23.41 8.01
CA HIS A 34 -11.08 24.29 6.89
C HIS A 34 -11.33 23.46 5.64
N LEU A 35 -12.47 23.66 5.03
CA LEU A 35 -12.85 23.02 3.79
C LEU A 35 -12.98 24.05 2.66
N VAL A 36 -12.41 23.71 1.50
CA VAL A 36 -12.53 24.48 0.27
C VAL A 36 -12.93 23.55 -0.87
N PRO A 37 -13.55 24.06 -1.96
CA PRO A 37 -13.87 23.24 -3.11
C PRO A 37 -12.63 22.55 -3.66
N SER A 38 -12.75 21.28 -4.02
CA SER A 38 -11.66 20.56 -4.69
C SER A 38 -11.36 21.14 -6.07
N PRO A 39 -10.13 20.96 -6.62
CA PRO A 39 -9.74 21.50 -7.91
C PRO A 39 -10.76 21.19 -9.00
N GLY A 40 -11.17 22.23 -9.72
CA GLY A 40 -12.19 22.14 -10.77
C GLY A 40 -13.64 22.25 -10.28
N GLN A 41 -13.86 22.47 -8.98
CA GLN A 41 -15.16 22.75 -8.39
C GLN A 41 -15.25 24.20 -7.92
N THR A 42 -16.45 24.77 -7.94
CA THR A 42 -16.72 26.15 -7.43
C THR A 42 -17.30 26.14 -6.03
N GLU A 43 -17.83 25.00 -5.59
CA GLU A 43 -18.52 24.83 -4.31
C GLU A 43 -18.19 23.48 -3.68
N ILE A 44 -18.28 23.41 -2.35
CA ILE A 44 -18.23 22.18 -1.59
C ILE A 44 -19.55 21.41 -1.85
N LEU A 45 -19.44 20.13 -2.18
CA LEU A 45 -20.60 19.27 -2.39
C LEU A 45 -20.86 18.43 -1.16
N THR A 46 -22.07 18.51 -0.61
CA THR A 46 -22.53 17.66 0.49
C THR A 46 -23.37 16.51 -0.06
N TYR A 47 -23.00 15.29 0.28
CA TYR A 47 -23.76 14.09 -0.09
C TYR A 47 -24.57 13.64 1.12
N HIS A 48 -25.88 13.82 1.03
CA HIS A 48 -26.85 13.18 1.91
C HIS A 48 -27.28 11.86 1.23
N LYS A 49 -27.78 10.93 2.01
CA LYS A 49 -28.31 9.63 1.69
C LYS A 49 -28.85 9.48 0.24
N ALA A 50 -28.20 9.21 -0.73
CA ALA A 50 -28.54 8.99 -2.14
C ALA A 50 -28.41 10.21 -3.07
N ASP A 51 -27.33 10.21 -3.76
CA ASP A 51 -27.21 10.43 -5.19
C ASP A 51 -27.25 11.85 -5.77
N VAL A 52 -27.79 12.84 -5.12
CA VAL A 52 -27.67 14.22 -5.62
C VAL A 52 -26.90 15.06 -4.62
N PRO A 53 -25.68 15.51 -4.97
CA PRO A 53 -24.92 16.39 -4.09
C PRO A 53 -25.58 17.77 -4.00
N GLU A 54 -25.68 18.30 -2.78
CA GLU A 54 -26.15 19.66 -2.55
C GLU A 54 -24.95 20.60 -2.36
N PRO A 55 -24.95 21.80 -2.99
CA PRO A 55 -23.90 22.79 -2.77
C PRO A 55 -23.96 23.35 -1.34
N THR A 56 -22.82 23.41 -0.68
CA THR A 56 -22.71 23.87 0.72
C THR A 56 -21.99 25.23 0.85
N GLY A 57 -21.52 25.76 -0.28
CA GLY A 57 -20.83 27.07 -0.33
C GLY A 57 -19.37 26.98 -0.79
N ALA A 58 -18.70 28.13 -0.84
CA ALA A 58 -17.34 28.26 -1.35
C ALA A 58 -16.26 27.90 -0.31
N SER A 59 -16.60 27.91 0.99
CA SER A 59 -15.72 27.46 2.09
C SER A 59 -16.57 27.13 3.30
N LEU A 60 -16.04 26.26 4.15
CA LEU A 60 -16.72 25.85 5.38
C LEU A 60 -15.67 25.53 6.46
N ASP A 61 -15.85 26.08 7.66
CA ASP A 61 -15.08 25.74 8.84
C ASP A 61 -15.89 24.79 9.73
N LEU A 62 -15.30 23.64 10.04
CA LEU A 62 -15.90 22.64 10.92
C LEU A 62 -15.16 22.58 12.25
N ALA A 63 -15.88 22.81 13.35
CA ALA A 63 -15.36 22.58 14.70
C ALA A 63 -15.58 21.11 15.11
N ALA A 64 -14.50 20.38 15.34
CA ALA A 64 -14.52 18.96 15.64
C ALA A 64 -13.82 18.62 16.96
N GLY A 65 -14.46 17.87 17.84
CA GLY A 65 -13.85 17.35 19.07
C GLY A 65 -12.78 16.27 18.80
N ASN A 66 -12.90 15.56 17.68
CA ASN A 66 -11.90 14.59 17.22
C ASN A 66 -11.72 14.72 15.72
N VAL A 67 -10.47 14.67 15.26
CA VAL A 67 -10.09 14.63 13.84
C VAL A 67 -9.35 13.33 13.58
N VAL A 68 -9.77 12.57 12.56
CA VAL A 68 -9.10 11.34 12.16
C VAL A 68 -8.49 11.53 10.78
N ILE A 69 -7.17 11.50 10.71
CA ILE A 69 -6.39 11.59 9.46
C ILE A 69 -6.40 10.22 8.80
N ALA A 70 -7.06 10.12 7.64
CA ALA A 70 -7.19 8.88 6.87
C ALA A 70 -6.83 9.11 5.39
N THR A 71 -5.84 9.95 5.13
CA THR A 71 -5.45 10.44 3.80
C THR A 71 -4.69 9.41 2.97
N GLY A 72 -4.29 8.29 3.59
CA GLY A 72 -3.69 7.16 2.89
C GLY A 72 -2.29 7.45 2.36
N ALA A 73 -1.97 6.85 1.23
CA ALA A 73 -0.68 6.96 0.56
C ALA A 73 -0.85 7.04 -0.96
N LYS A 74 0.12 7.63 -1.63
CA LYS A 74 0.20 7.73 -3.10
C LYS A 74 1.38 6.94 -3.66
N PRO A 75 1.33 6.50 -4.94
CA PRO A 75 2.46 5.84 -5.58
C PRO A 75 3.75 6.68 -5.50
N ARG A 76 4.86 6.00 -5.26
CA ARG A 76 6.18 6.64 -5.20
C ARG A 76 6.78 6.67 -6.59
N PRO A 77 7.15 7.85 -7.12
CA PRO A 77 7.88 7.93 -8.39
C PRO A 77 9.30 7.37 -8.23
N LEU A 78 9.89 6.96 -9.35
CA LEU A 78 11.32 6.64 -9.40
C LEU A 78 12.15 7.90 -9.13
N PRO A 79 13.24 7.81 -8.39
CA PRO A 79 14.14 8.96 -8.20
C PRO A 79 14.55 9.59 -9.53
N GLY A 80 14.35 10.89 -9.67
CA GLY A 80 14.67 11.63 -10.91
C GLY A 80 13.75 11.38 -12.11
N ASN A 81 12.75 10.48 -11.98
CA ASN A 81 11.83 10.12 -13.08
C ASN A 81 10.38 10.27 -12.61
N PRO A 82 9.76 11.44 -12.77
CA PRO A 82 8.35 11.64 -12.45
C PRO A 82 7.46 10.81 -13.39
N PHE A 83 6.28 10.47 -12.93
CA PHE A 83 5.27 9.84 -13.79
C PHE A 83 4.89 10.77 -14.93
N ALA A 84 5.12 10.33 -16.17
CA ALA A 84 4.82 11.08 -17.39
C ALA A 84 4.79 10.15 -18.61
N GLY A 85 3.92 10.44 -19.56
CA GLY A 85 3.79 9.67 -20.80
C GLY A 85 3.54 8.19 -20.52
N ALA A 86 4.39 7.32 -21.04
CA ALA A 86 4.29 5.87 -20.87
C ALA A 86 4.88 5.36 -19.55
N LEU A 87 5.52 6.21 -18.72
CA LEU A 87 5.89 5.87 -17.34
C LEU A 87 4.73 6.19 -16.41
N ILE A 88 4.03 5.16 -15.97
CA ILE A 88 2.79 5.27 -15.20
C ILE A 88 2.92 4.72 -13.78
N ASP A 89 2.01 5.14 -12.92
CA ASP A 89 1.81 4.59 -11.58
C ASP A 89 0.73 3.50 -11.56
N SER A 90 0.51 2.90 -10.38
CA SER A 90 -0.50 1.85 -10.19
C SER A 90 -1.95 2.35 -10.32
N THR A 91 -2.23 3.64 -10.11
CA THR A 91 -3.55 4.22 -10.29
C THR A 91 -3.87 4.33 -11.78
N GLN A 92 -2.94 4.91 -12.55
CA GLN A 92 -3.03 5.01 -14.00
C GLN A 92 -3.09 3.61 -14.66
N ALA A 93 -2.33 2.65 -14.12
CA ALA A 93 -2.33 1.28 -14.63
C ALA A 93 -3.69 0.56 -14.47
N LEU A 94 -4.53 0.96 -13.51
CA LEU A 94 -5.91 0.46 -13.35
C LEU A 94 -6.89 1.13 -14.32
N GLU A 95 -6.52 2.25 -14.92
CA GLU A 95 -7.36 3.06 -15.82
C GLU A 95 -7.06 2.82 -17.31
N VAL A 96 -6.09 1.95 -17.63
CA VAL A 96 -5.80 1.62 -19.03
C VAL A 96 -7.00 0.93 -19.69
N ASN A 97 -7.39 1.40 -20.86
CA ASN A 97 -8.54 0.87 -21.59
C ASN A 97 -8.25 -0.48 -22.27
N GLU A 98 -6.99 -0.72 -22.63
CA GLU A 98 -6.53 -1.94 -23.29
C GLU A 98 -5.26 -2.46 -22.62
N PHE A 99 -5.09 -3.76 -22.58
CA PHE A 99 -3.86 -4.35 -22.08
C PHE A 99 -2.70 -4.02 -23.03
N PRO A 100 -1.54 -3.58 -22.50
CA PRO A 100 -0.39 -3.26 -23.34
C PRO A 100 0.14 -4.53 -24.04
N SER A 101 0.63 -4.40 -25.26
CA SER A 101 1.28 -5.52 -25.95
C SER A 101 2.59 -5.93 -25.26
N SER A 102 3.29 -4.96 -24.67
CA SER A 102 4.48 -5.18 -23.83
C SER A 102 4.54 -4.21 -22.67
N ALA A 103 5.02 -4.67 -21.52
CA ALA A 103 5.15 -3.87 -20.31
C ALA A 103 6.46 -4.12 -19.58
N VAL A 104 7.07 -3.04 -19.10
CA VAL A 104 8.19 -3.10 -18.16
C VAL A 104 7.70 -2.71 -16.79
N ILE A 105 7.77 -3.61 -15.82
CA ILE A 105 7.34 -3.36 -14.45
C ILE A 105 8.57 -3.25 -13.56
N ILE A 106 8.65 -2.16 -12.81
CA ILE A 106 9.77 -1.86 -11.90
C ILE A 106 9.27 -2.05 -10.47
N GLY A 107 9.76 -3.09 -9.79
CA GLY A 107 9.36 -3.42 -8.43
C GLY A 107 9.25 -4.91 -8.19
N ALA A 108 9.17 -5.30 -6.92
CA ALA A 108 9.14 -6.71 -6.49
C ALA A 108 8.09 -7.00 -5.41
N GLY A 109 7.23 -6.03 -5.11
CA GLY A 109 6.15 -6.13 -4.12
C GLY A 109 4.83 -6.59 -4.74
N ALA A 110 3.78 -6.67 -3.92
CA ALA A 110 2.45 -7.15 -4.31
C ALA A 110 1.93 -6.49 -5.59
N ILE A 111 1.91 -5.16 -5.65
CA ILE A 111 1.41 -4.41 -6.82
C ILE A 111 2.13 -4.83 -8.10
N ALA A 112 3.48 -4.88 -8.07
CA ALA A 112 4.26 -5.28 -9.25
C ALA A 112 3.91 -6.69 -9.72
N LEU A 113 3.70 -7.62 -8.80
CA LEU A 113 3.45 -9.03 -9.10
C LEU A 113 2.01 -9.27 -9.59
N GLU A 114 1.05 -8.55 -9.04
CA GLU A 114 -0.34 -8.61 -9.48
C GLU A 114 -0.49 -8.08 -10.89
N PHE A 115 0.08 -6.91 -11.21
CA PHE A 115 0.11 -6.41 -12.59
C PHE A 115 0.92 -7.31 -13.53
N ALA A 116 2.07 -7.84 -13.10
CA ALA A 116 2.84 -8.77 -13.91
C ALA A 116 2.05 -10.03 -14.25
N SER A 117 1.32 -10.59 -13.27
CA SER A 117 0.47 -11.77 -13.47
C SER A 117 -0.73 -11.46 -14.37
N MET A 118 -1.40 -10.34 -14.14
CA MET A 118 -2.59 -9.93 -14.88
C MET A 118 -2.26 -9.65 -16.34
N TRP A 119 -1.27 -8.80 -16.62
CA TRP A 119 -0.89 -8.46 -17.99
C TRP A 119 -0.30 -9.65 -18.74
N ASN A 120 0.53 -10.47 -18.07
CA ASN A 120 1.03 -11.70 -18.70
C ASN A 120 -0.10 -12.69 -19.04
N ALA A 121 -1.11 -12.83 -18.17
CA ALA A 121 -2.28 -13.66 -18.44
C ALA A 121 -3.14 -13.11 -19.59
N ALA A 122 -3.15 -11.80 -19.79
CA ALA A 122 -3.82 -11.10 -20.91
C ALA A 122 -3.04 -11.19 -22.22
N GLY A 123 -1.84 -11.78 -22.23
CA GLY A 123 -1.01 -11.94 -23.42
C GLY A 123 0.09 -10.90 -23.62
N SER A 124 0.24 -9.95 -22.68
CA SER A 124 1.33 -8.97 -22.72
C SER A 124 2.70 -9.62 -22.55
N GLN A 125 3.70 -9.13 -23.28
CA GLN A 125 5.11 -9.44 -23.01
C GLN A 125 5.58 -8.65 -21.79
N VAL A 126 5.73 -9.30 -20.64
CA VAL A 126 6.05 -8.62 -19.38
C VAL A 126 7.53 -8.82 -19.03
N THR A 127 8.25 -7.72 -18.82
CA THR A 127 9.57 -7.70 -18.18
C THR A 127 9.46 -7.09 -16.80
N LEU A 128 9.91 -7.83 -15.78
CA LEU A 128 9.93 -7.41 -14.38
C LEU A 128 11.36 -7.12 -13.92
N LEU A 129 11.66 -5.86 -13.63
CA LEU A 129 12.96 -5.42 -13.11
C LEU A 129 12.92 -5.40 -11.58
N ILE A 130 13.76 -6.21 -10.95
CA ILE A 130 13.80 -6.32 -9.48
C ILE A 130 15.21 -6.09 -8.92
N ARG A 131 15.30 -5.30 -7.86
CA ARG A 131 16.57 -4.92 -7.24
C ARG A 131 17.28 -6.09 -6.54
N LYS A 132 16.53 -7.02 -5.97
CA LYS A 132 17.07 -8.19 -5.25
C LYS A 132 17.07 -9.44 -6.13
N ASN A 133 17.50 -10.55 -5.56
CA ASN A 133 17.57 -11.84 -6.26
C ASN A 133 16.22 -12.56 -6.41
N ARG A 134 15.19 -12.10 -5.71
CA ARG A 134 13.83 -12.66 -5.74
C ARG A 134 12.77 -11.59 -5.48
N VAL A 135 11.56 -11.87 -5.89
CA VAL A 135 10.38 -11.08 -5.53
C VAL A 135 10.03 -11.27 -4.05
N LEU A 136 9.24 -10.37 -3.48
CA LEU A 136 8.82 -10.40 -2.07
C LEU A 136 9.99 -10.64 -1.12
N SER A 137 11.07 -9.88 -1.29
CA SER A 137 12.34 -10.13 -0.60
C SER A 137 12.26 -10.02 0.93
N THR A 138 11.23 -9.37 1.47
CA THR A 138 10.94 -9.24 2.91
C THR A 138 10.09 -10.37 3.47
N TRP A 139 9.53 -11.21 2.61
CA TRP A 139 8.74 -12.39 2.99
C TRP A 139 9.64 -13.61 3.18
N ASP A 140 9.02 -14.70 3.60
CA ASP A 140 9.69 -16.01 3.62
C ASP A 140 10.47 -16.25 2.32
N ARG A 141 11.70 -16.71 2.48
CA ARG A 141 12.64 -16.91 1.36
C ARG A 141 12.10 -17.91 0.32
N ARG A 142 11.44 -18.95 0.78
CA ARG A 142 10.90 -20.01 -0.08
C ARG A 142 9.74 -19.50 -0.90
N ALA A 143 8.82 -18.74 -0.29
CA ALA A 143 7.69 -18.12 -0.97
C ALA A 143 8.17 -17.22 -2.13
N GLY A 144 9.09 -16.29 -1.84
CA GLY A 144 9.63 -15.39 -2.87
C GLY A 144 10.40 -16.11 -3.97
N THR A 145 11.18 -17.14 -3.64
CA THR A 145 11.94 -17.94 -4.62
C THR A 145 11.01 -18.75 -5.51
N THR A 146 10.00 -19.39 -4.91
CA THR A 146 9.00 -20.18 -5.65
C THR A 146 8.22 -19.31 -6.60
N LEU A 147 7.73 -18.15 -6.12
CA LEU A 147 6.97 -17.22 -6.97
C LEU A 147 7.83 -16.65 -8.11
N THR A 148 9.09 -16.32 -7.87
CA THR A 148 10.02 -15.87 -8.92
C THR A 148 10.16 -16.93 -10.02
N ARG A 149 10.33 -18.19 -9.63
CA ARG A 149 10.45 -19.31 -10.57
C ARG A 149 9.17 -19.52 -11.38
N GLU A 150 8.01 -19.44 -10.72
CA GLU A 150 6.72 -19.64 -11.38
C GLU A 150 6.37 -18.53 -12.36
N LEU A 151 6.70 -17.27 -12.03
CA LEU A 151 6.55 -16.16 -12.96
C LEU A 151 7.40 -16.37 -14.22
N LYS A 152 8.68 -16.77 -14.06
CA LYS A 152 9.55 -17.11 -15.20
C LYS A 152 8.97 -18.27 -16.03
N ARG A 153 8.48 -19.32 -15.39
CA ARG A 153 7.86 -20.48 -16.06
C ARG A 153 6.64 -20.08 -16.89
N ARG A 154 5.91 -19.06 -16.45
CA ARG A 154 4.73 -18.52 -17.15
C ARG A 154 5.06 -17.50 -18.23
N GLY A 155 6.33 -17.22 -18.48
CA GLY A 155 6.77 -16.34 -19.57
C GLY A 155 7.11 -14.92 -19.15
N VAL A 156 7.00 -14.57 -17.85
CA VAL A 156 7.47 -13.25 -17.38
C VAL A 156 9.00 -13.22 -17.40
N ASN A 157 9.58 -12.25 -18.10
CA ASN A 157 11.02 -12.03 -18.11
C ASN A 157 11.45 -11.32 -16.81
N VAL A 158 11.94 -12.06 -15.82
CA VAL A 158 12.37 -11.50 -14.54
C VAL A 158 13.88 -11.26 -14.53
N ILE A 159 14.26 -9.99 -14.52
CA ILE A 159 15.65 -9.53 -14.45
C ILE A 159 15.95 -9.08 -13.01
N THR A 160 16.91 -9.73 -12.38
CA THR A 160 17.28 -9.54 -10.97
C THR A 160 18.52 -8.66 -10.81
N HIS A 161 18.75 -8.14 -9.59
CA HIS A 161 19.89 -7.30 -9.24
C HIS A 161 19.99 -6.03 -10.10
N THR A 162 18.84 -5.44 -10.47
CA THR A 162 18.78 -4.26 -11.33
C THR A 162 18.68 -2.97 -10.49
N ILE A 163 19.35 -1.94 -10.97
CA ILE A 163 19.25 -0.57 -10.48
C ILE A 163 18.81 0.28 -11.67
N VAL A 164 17.56 0.76 -11.66
CA VAL A 164 17.05 1.64 -12.71
C VAL A 164 17.73 3.00 -12.60
N THR A 165 18.30 3.47 -13.70
CA THR A 165 19.03 4.75 -13.80
C THR A 165 18.11 5.86 -14.29
N HIS A 166 17.42 5.64 -15.41
CA HIS A 166 16.44 6.59 -15.95
C HIS A 166 15.41 5.89 -16.85
N VAL A 167 14.35 6.61 -17.18
CA VAL A 167 13.29 6.15 -18.07
C VAL A 167 13.04 7.22 -19.14
N ASP A 168 13.20 6.82 -20.39
CA ASP A 168 12.87 7.66 -21.54
C ASP A 168 11.43 7.38 -21.97
N THR A 169 10.60 8.43 -21.98
CA THR A 169 9.20 8.39 -22.45
C THR A 169 8.99 9.24 -23.70
N GLY A 170 10.06 9.45 -24.47
CA GLY A 170 10.09 10.37 -25.63
C GLY A 170 9.41 9.83 -26.88
N ALA A 171 9.80 10.35 -28.04
CA ALA A 171 9.15 10.34 -29.35
C ALA A 171 8.63 9.00 -29.92
N ASN A 172 8.98 7.87 -29.37
CA ASN A 172 8.41 6.57 -29.72
C ASN A 172 7.32 6.23 -28.70
N LEU A 173 6.12 5.96 -29.15
CA LEU A 173 5.01 5.50 -28.32
C LEU A 173 5.49 4.36 -27.40
N GLY A 174 5.71 4.65 -26.11
CA GLY A 174 6.22 3.70 -25.12
C GLY A 174 7.29 4.28 -24.20
N ALA A 175 7.91 3.44 -23.39
CA ALA A 175 8.96 3.78 -22.45
C ALA A 175 10.17 2.86 -22.60
N THR A 176 11.37 3.44 -22.59
CA THR A 176 12.64 2.69 -22.49
C THR A 176 13.19 2.84 -21.08
N VAL A 177 13.28 1.75 -20.36
CA VAL A 177 13.83 1.71 -19.01
C VAL A 177 15.29 1.33 -19.06
N HIS A 178 16.17 2.23 -18.62
CA HIS A 178 17.60 2.02 -18.51
C HIS A 178 17.97 1.54 -17.10
N TYR A 179 18.85 0.57 -17.03
CA TYR A 179 19.27 -0.02 -15.76
C TYR A 179 20.69 -0.56 -15.82
N THR A 180 21.33 -0.68 -14.67
CA THR A 180 22.57 -1.42 -14.48
C THR A 180 22.33 -2.64 -13.60
N HIS A 181 23.24 -3.60 -13.61
CA HIS A 181 23.28 -4.63 -12.58
C HIS A 181 24.14 -4.16 -11.39
N GLU A 182 23.74 -4.60 -10.18
CA GLU A 182 24.48 -4.29 -8.95
C GLU A 182 25.97 -4.69 -9.12
N GLY A 183 26.87 -3.72 -8.94
CA GLY A 183 28.33 -3.91 -9.11
C GLY A 183 28.83 -3.89 -10.55
N GLN A 184 28.01 -3.48 -11.53
CA GLN A 184 28.40 -3.34 -12.92
C GLN A 184 28.08 -1.91 -13.42
N ASP A 185 29.00 -1.32 -14.17
CA ASP A 185 28.81 0.03 -14.73
C ASP A 185 28.17 0.01 -16.14
N SER A 186 28.03 -1.18 -16.75
CA SER A 186 27.44 -1.29 -18.08
C SER A 186 25.93 -1.10 -18.02
N GLU A 187 25.45 -0.03 -18.65
CA GLU A 187 24.02 0.23 -18.78
C GLU A 187 23.39 -0.68 -19.83
N GLN A 188 22.21 -1.18 -19.48
CA GLN A 188 21.33 -1.95 -20.34
C GLN A 188 19.97 -1.24 -20.42
N SER A 189 19.18 -1.59 -21.42
CA SER A 189 17.84 -1.05 -21.54
C SER A 189 16.82 -2.09 -21.98
N VAL A 190 15.57 -1.84 -21.64
CA VAL A 190 14.42 -2.62 -22.10
C VAL A 190 13.28 -1.67 -22.44
N TRP A 191 12.64 -1.93 -23.56
CA TRP A 191 11.50 -1.16 -24.03
C TRP A 191 10.18 -1.88 -23.70
N GLY A 192 9.14 -1.10 -23.44
CA GLY A 192 7.76 -1.53 -23.36
C GLY A 192 6.80 -0.43 -23.79
N GLU A 193 5.62 -0.82 -24.23
CA GLU A 193 4.55 0.12 -24.53
C GLU A 193 4.18 0.94 -23.28
N ILE A 194 4.28 0.31 -22.09
CA ILE A 194 4.10 0.93 -20.79
C ILE A 194 5.26 0.54 -19.87
N ALA A 195 5.74 1.50 -19.07
CA ALA A 195 6.57 1.23 -17.90
C ALA A 195 5.76 1.54 -16.63
N LEU A 196 5.56 0.55 -15.77
CA LEU A 196 4.88 0.69 -14.47
C LEU A 196 5.92 0.79 -13.35
N ALA A 197 5.98 1.92 -12.63
CA ALA A 197 6.77 2.01 -11.42
C ALA A 197 5.94 1.63 -10.19
N ALA A 198 6.25 0.45 -9.62
CA ALA A 198 5.61 -0.13 -8.44
C ALA A 198 6.64 -0.34 -7.31
N ILE A 199 7.39 0.71 -6.96
CA ILE A 199 8.50 0.69 -6.00
C ILE A 199 8.10 1.05 -4.57
N GLY A 200 6.82 1.11 -4.30
CA GLY A 200 6.24 1.45 -2.99
C GLY A 200 5.33 2.68 -3.04
N ARG A 201 4.90 3.10 -1.87
CA ARG A 201 3.97 4.21 -1.68
C ARG A 201 4.57 5.23 -0.71
N THR A 202 4.12 6.47 -0.80
CA THR A 202 4.50 7.58 0.09
C THR A 202 3.25 8.03 0.83
N PRO A 203 3.28 8.16 2.16
CA PRO A 203 2.13 8.64 2.91
C PRO A 203 1.71 10.04 2.46
N VAL A 204 0.40 10.29 2.46
CA VAL A 204 -0.14 11.63 2.20
C VAL A 204 -0.30 12.33 3.54
N ALA A 205 0.78 12.93 4.03
CA ALA A 205 0.83 13.71 5.25
C ALA A 205 1.40 15.10 4.95
N ASP A 206 0.87 16.12 5.64
CA ASP A 206 1.31 17.50 5.49
C ASP A 206 1.89 18.01 6.82
N PRO A 207 3.15 18.50 6.83
CA PRO A 207 3.77 19.09 8.02
C PRO A 207 2.99 20.27 8.61
N SER A 208 2.19 20.98 7.80
CA SER A 208 1.37 22.11 8.25
C SER A 208 0.27 21.69 9.23
N TRP A 209 -0.08 20.40 9.30
CA TRP A 209 -1.06 19.90 10.27
C TRP A 209 -0.57 20.01 11.73
N GLY A 210 0.73 20.21 11.97
CA GLY A 210 1.30 20.37 13.30
C GLY A 210 1.36 19.07 14.12
N VAL A 211 1.11 17.93 13.52
CA VAL A 211 1.31 16.60 14.12
C VAL A 211 2.71 16.08 13.83
N ALA A 212 3.23 15.24 14.72
CA ALA A 212 4.55 14.65 14.53
C ALA A 212 4.56 13.68 13.35
N LEU A 213 5.58 13.77 12.51
CA LEU A 213 5.85 12.83 11.44
C LEU A 213 7.07 11.98 11.76
N THR A 214 7.09 10.74 11.26
CA THR A 214 8.27 9.87 11.31
C THR A 214 9.30 10.29 10.25
N GLU A 215 10.51 9.77 10.32
CA GLU A 215 11.55 9.98 9.29
C GLU A 215 11.10 9.57 7.89
N SER A 216 10.20 8.58 7.78
CA SER A 216 9.63 8.12 6.52
C SER A 216 8.42 8.93 6.06
N GLY A 217 8.06 10.00 6.78
CA GLY A 217 6.99 10.93 6.44
C GLY A 217 5.59 10.47 6.83
N HIS A 218 5.44 9.38 7.58
CA HIS A 218 4.14 8.95 8.10
C HIS A 218 3.75 9.77 9.34
N VAL A 219 2.45 9.92 9.58
CA VAL A 219 1.97 10.46 10.85
C VAL A 219 2.34 9.50 11.98
N ALA A 220 3.08 10.01 12.97
CA ALA A 220 3.48 9.23 14.13
C ALA A 220 2.28 9.00 15.05
N THR A 221 2.00 7.74 15.39
CA THR A 221 0.90 7.34 16.28
C THR A 221 1.36 6.36 17.33
N ASP A 222 0.62 6.31 18.44
CA ASP A 222 0.70 5.18 19.36
C ASP A 222 -0.07 3.96 18.80
N ALA A 223 -0.10 2.87 19.56
CA ALA A 223 -0.78 1.63 19.18
C ALA A 223 -2.31 1.77 19.03
N PHE A 224 -2.89 2.85 19.55
CA PHE A 224 -4.32 3.15 19.49
C PHE A 224 -4.67 4.19 18.41
N GLY A 225 -3.68 4.61 17.60
CA GLY A 225 -3.86 5.61 16.56
C GLY A 225 -3.84 7.06 17.05
N ARG A 226 -3.46 7.33 18.34
CA ARG A 226 -3.32 8.70 18.84
C ARG A 226 -2.06 9.32 18.29
N THR A 227 -2.18 10.58 17.85
CA THR A 227 -1.01 11.39 17.51
C THR A 227 -0.43 12.06 18.78
N ASN A 228 0.60 12.86 18.63
CA ASN A 228 1.14 13.70 19.70
C ASN A 228 0.22 14.89 20.08
N LYS A 229 -0.93 15.06 19.42
CA LYS A 229 -1.92 16.09 19.68
C LYS A 229 -3.22 15.47 20.18
N SER A 230 -3.74 15.99 21.29
CA SER A 230 -5.01 15.52 21.86
C SER A 230 -6.15 15.72 20.86
N GLY A 231 -7.05 14.74 20.74
CA GLY A 231 -8.17 14.80 19.81
C GLY A 231 -7.81 14.57 18.34
N ILE A 232 -6.54 14.35 18.00
CA ILE A 232 -6.11 14.07 16.62
C ILE A 232 -5.55 12.65 16.52
N TRP A 233 -6.09 11.90 15.58
CA TRP A 233 -5.86 10.47 15.35
C TRP A 233 -5.41 10.24 13.91
N ALA A 234 -4.76 9.13 13.62
CA ALA A 234 -4.46 8.74 12.26
C ALA A 234 -4.62 7.22 12.04
N VAL A 235 -5.01 6.83 10.81
CA VAL A 235 -5.35 5.45 10.44
C VAL A 235 -4.94 5.11 9.02
N GLY A 236 -4.59 3.85 8.79
CA GLY A 236 -4.28 3.30 7.46
C GLY A 236 -2.89 3.68 6.95
N ASP A 237 -2.76 3.79 5.62
CA ASP A 237 -1.47 3.95 4.94
C ASP A 237 -0.72 5.25 5.27
N VAL A 238 -1.38 6.22 5.88
CA VAL A 238 -0.73 7.44 6.38
C VAL A 238 0.06 7.18 7.67
N THR A 239 -0.17 6.04 8.35
CA THR A 239 0.55 5.62 9.56
C THR A 239 1.60 4.56 9.24
N PRO A 240 2.66 4.41 10.07
CA PRO A 240 3.65 3.34 9.89
C PRO A 240 3.01 1.95 9.93
N GLY A 241 3.59 0.99 9.20
CA GLY A 241 3.15 -0.40 9.18
C GLY A 241 2.75 -0.88 7.78
N HIS A 242 1.98 -1.97 7.71
CA HIS A 242 1.54 -2.54 6.44
C HIS A 242 0.43 -1.67 5.80
N ALA A 243 0.64 -1.26 4.55
CA ALA A 243 -0.36 -0.53 3.75
C ALA A 243 -1.42 -1.51 3.21
N LEU A 244 -2.37 -1.89 4.08
CA LEU A 244 -3.40 -2.90 3.82
C LEU A 244 -4.77 -2.44 4.32
N ALA A 245 -5.79 -2.57 3.49
CA ALA A 245 -7.13 -2.09 3.78
C ALA A 245 -7.73 -2.71 5.06
N HIS A 246 -7.59 -4.03 5.24
CA HIS A 246 -8.11 -4.72 6.43
C HIS A 246 -7.40 -4.31 7.73
N ARG A 247 -6.09 -3.97 7.67
CA ARG A 247 -5.40 -3.34 8.80
C ARG A 247 -6.03 -2.00 9.16
N ALA A 248 -6.31 -1.17 8.15
CA ALA A 248 -6.94 0.13 8.36
C ALA A 248 -8.37 0.01 8.93
N PHE A 249 -9.14 -1.03 8.55
CA PHE A 249 -10.44 -1.32 9.15
C PHE A 249 -10.32 -1.61 10.65
N GLU A 250 -9.41 -2.49 11.04
CA GLU A 250 -9.20 -2.83 12.46
C GLU A 250 -8.69 -1.62 13.26
N GLN A 251 -7.76 -0.84 12.71
CA GLN A 251 -7.32 0.41 13.33
C GLN A 251 -8.48 1.40 13.51
N GLY A 252 -9.36 1.52 12.52
CA GLY A 252 -10.53 2.39 12.59
C GLY A 252 -11.48 2.00 13.72
N ILE A 253 -11.69 0.69 13.95
CA ILE A 253 -12.47 0.17 15.06
C ILE A 253 -11.80 0.52 16.39
N VAL A 254 -10.50 0.27 16.54
CA VAL A 254 -9.72 0.61 17.74
C VAL A 254 -9.81 2.09 18.05
N ILE A 255 -9.67 2.97 17.07
CA ILE A 255 -9.78 4.42 17.25
C ILE A 255 -11.19 4.80 17.71
N ALA A 256 -12.24 4.29 17.04
CA ALA A 256 -13.62 4.61 17.36
C ALA A 256 -13.99 4.16 18.79
N GLU A 257 -13.61 2.96 19.19
CA GLU A 257 -13.82 2.43 20.54
C GLU A 257 -13.04 3.24 21.59
N THR A 258 -11.81 3.63 21.29
CA THR A 258 -11.00 4.46 22.17
C THR A 258 -11.63 5.85 22.37
N ILE A 259 -12.12 6.49 21.30
CA ILE A 259 -12.84 7.78 21.38
C ILE A 259 -14.12 7.63 22.22
N ALA A 260 -14.79 6.49 22.12
CA ALA A 260 -15.99 6.19 22.91
C ALA A 260 -15.68 5.85 24.40
N GLY A 261 -14.42 5.88 24.82
CA GLY A 261 -14.02 5.57 26.20
C GLY A 261 -13.97 4.07 26.51
N LEU A 262 -14.01 3.22 25.49
CA LEU A 262 -13.83 1.77 25.62
C LEU A 262 -12.33 1.45 25.70
N ASN A 263 -11.99 0.21 26.04
CA ASN A 263 -10.61 -0.25 26.15
C ASN A 263 -10.34 -1.38 25.14
N PRO A 264 -10.23 -1.05 23.83
CA PRO A 264 -9.96 -2.04 22.79
C PRO A 264 -8.54 -2.60 22.90
N LYS A 265 -8.32 -3.76 22.29
CA LYS A 265 -6.95 -4.23 22.03
C LYS A 265 -6.41 -3.53 20.79
N PRO A 266 -5.16 -3.05 20.82
CA PRO A 266 -4.51 -2.48 19.63
C PRO A 266 -4.30 -3.56 18.56
N VAL A 267 -4.15 -3.14 17.31
CA VAL A 267 -3.82 -4.03 16.20
C VAL A 267 -2.41 -4.59 16.40
N ASP A 268 -2.28 -5.91 16.43
CA ASP A 268 -0.97 -6.56 16.38
C ASP A 268 -0.54 -6.73 14.93
N GLU A 269 0.47 -6.00 14.51
CA GLU A 269 1.01 -6.04 13.14
C GLU A 269 1.47 -7.44 12.70
N ASN A 270 1.83 -8.32 13.64
CA ASN A 270 2.21 -9.71 13.32
C ASN A 270 1.00 -10.57 12.96
N THR A 271 -0.21 -10.17 13.32
CA THR A 271 -1.44 -10.90 12.98
C THR A 271 -2.13 -10.40 11.72
N VAL A 272 -1.59 -9.37 11.08
CA VAL A 272 -2.13 -8.80 9.84
C VAL A 272 -1.70 -9.67 8.65
N PRO A 273 -2.63 -10.40 7.98
CA PRO A 273 -2.27 -11.24 6.85
C PRO A 273 -1.93 -10.38 5.64
N GLN A 274 -0.89 -10.77 4.93
CA GLN A 274 -0.48 -10.19 3.66
C GLN A 274 -0.78 -11.18 2.53
N ILE A 275 -1.37 -10.71 1.46
CA ILE A 275 -1.76 -11.55 0.32
C ILE A 275 -1.29 -10.86 -0.96
N VAL A 276 -0.81 -11.65 -1.90
CA VAL A 276 -0.50 -11.23 -3.27
C VAL A 276 -1.36 -12.07 -4.22
N PHE A 277 -2.29 -11.42 -4.89
CA PHE A 277 -3.21 -12.04 -5.84
C PHE A 277 -2.57 -12.22 -7.22
N SER A 278 -1.37 -12.78 -7.22
CA SER A 278 -0.66 -13.19 -8.43
C SER A 278 -1.05 -14.61 -8.85
N SER A 279 -0.51 -15.08 -9.95
CA SER A 279 -0.67 -16.48 -10.37
C SER A 279 0.71 -17.17 -10.40
N PRO A 280 1.01 -18.07 -9.43
CA PRO A 280 0.19 -18.47 -8.28
C PRO A 280 0.09 -17.39 -7.20
N GLU A 281 -0.94 -17.49 -6.35
CA GLU A 281 -1.11 -16.63 -5.18
C GLU A 281 -0.05 -16.92 -4.10
N ALA A 282 0.25 -15.90 -3.31
CA ALA A 282 1.09 -16.03 -2.13
C ALA A 282 0.44 -15.32 -0.94
N ALA A 283 0.50 -15.94 0.24
CA ALA A 283 -0.02 -15.36 1.47
C ALA A 283 0.99 -15.56 2.61
N SER A 284 1.03 -14.62 3.55
CA SER A 284 1.89 -14.66 4.72
C SER A 284 1.23 -13.97 5.91
N VAL A 285 1.38 -14.54 7.09
CA VAL A 285 1.00 -13.92 8.36
C VAL A 285 2.00 -14.36 9.44
N GLY A 286 2.30 -13.48 10.36
CA GLY A 286 3.27 -13.76 11.43
C GLY A 286 4.71 -13.53 11.00
N LEU A 287 5.63 -14.16 11.72
CA LEU A 287 7.07 -13.97 11.58
C LEU A 287 7.67 -14.95 10.58
N THR A 288 8.68 -14.51 9.83
CA THR A 288 9.57 -15.43 9.14
C THR A 288 10.45 -16.17 10.13
N ILE A 289 11.09 -17.25 9.68
CA ILE A 289 12.02 -18.00 10.55
C ILE A 289 13.15 -17.11 11.09
N GLU A 290 13.70 -16.23 10.25
CA GLU A 290 14.76 -15.32 10.63
C GLU A 290 14.27 -14.28 11.66
N GLN A 291 13.06 -13.73 11.46
CA GLN A 291 12.46 -12.79 12.41
C GLN A 291 12.15 -13.45 13.76
N ALA A 292 11.64 -14.68 13.73
CA ALA A 292 11.34 -15.43 14.94
C ALA A 292 12.62 -15.79 15.71
N GLN A 293 13.66 -16.23 15.02
CA GLN A 293 14.97 -16.53 15.63
C GLN A 293 15.67 -15.31 16.22
N ALA A 294 15.39 -14.12 15.70
CA ALA A 294 15.93 -12.86 16.22
C ALA A 294 15.21 -12.37 17.50
N ARG A 295 14.13 -13.00 17.92
CA ARG A 295 13.40 -12.64 19.14
C ARG A 295 13.95 -13.40 20.35
N GLU A 296 14.39 -12.67 21.35
CA GLU A 296 14.96 -13.24 22.60
C GLU A 296 13.92 -14.01 23.43
N ASN A 297 12.64 -13.67 23.30
CA ASN A 297 11.55 -14.32 24.02
C ASN A 297 11.01 -15.58 23.34
N LEU A 298 11.56 -16.00 22.20
CA LEU A 298 11.15 -17.22 21.52
C LEU A 298 12.27 -18.29 21.60
N LEU A 299 11.91 -19.43 22.11
CA LEU A 299 12.78 -20.60 22.23
C LEU A 299 12.35 -21.68 21.23
N GLU A 300 13.29 -22.58 20.90
CA GLU A 300 13.05 -23.74 20.03
C GLU A 300 12.39 -23.40 18.71
N VAL A 301 12.75 -22.26 18.12
CA VAL A 301 12.18 -21.82 16.84
C VAL A 301 12.48 -22.82 15.72
N LYS A 302 11.43 -23.33 15.09
CA LYS A 302 11.50 -24.35 14.04
C LYS A 302 10.66 -23.95 12.83
N GLU A 303 11.11 -24.34 11.65
CA GLU A 303 10.37 -24.23 10.42
C GLU A 303 9.87 -25.64 10.01
N THR A 304 8.58 -25.75 9.74
CA THR A 304 7.99 -26.96 9.18
C THR A 304 7.40 -26.65 7.81
N ILE A 305 7.78 -27.44 6.80
CA ILE A 305 7.33 -27.24 5.43
C ILE A 305 6.43 -28.39 5.03
N TYR A 306 5.23 -28.06 4.57
CA TYR A 306 4.28 -29.00 3.97
C TYR A 306 4.20 -28.78 2.47
N PRO A 307 4.75 -29.69 1.64
CA PRO A 307 4.58 -29.63 0.19
C PRO A 307 3.14 -30.00 -0.17
N MET A 308 2.49 -29.16 -0.96
CA MET A 308 1.08 -29.35 -1.35
C MET A 308 0.91 -30.23 -2.58
N LEU A 309 1.94 -30.97 -3.02
CA LEU A 309 1.89 -31.85 -4.20
C LEU A 309 0.83 -32.94 -4.11
N ALA A 310 0.51 -33.41 -2.90
CA ALA A 310 -0.53 -34.41 -2.66
C ALA A 310 -1.95 -33.82 -2.48
N ASN A 311 -2.08 -32.47 -2.50
CA ASN A 311 -3.37 -31.84 -2.41
C ASN A 311 -4.13 -31.98 -3.73
N ALA A 312 -5.35 -32.51 -3.69
CA ALA A 312 -6.15 -32.80 -4.88
C ALA A 312 -6.38 -31.56 -5.76
N ARG A 313 -6.61 -30.39 -5.16
CA ARG A 313 -6.80 -29.15 -5.90
C ARG A 313 -5.52 -28.70 -6.63
N MET A 314 -4.36 -28.88 -6.02
CA MET A 314 -3.07 -28.59 -6.65
C MET A 314 -2.78 -29.54 -7.81
N LEU A 315 -3.12 -30.82 -7.65
CA LEU A 315 -3.02 -31.81 -8.74
C LEU A 315 -3.95 -31.46 -9.91
N MET A 316 -5.18 -31.06 -9.64
CA MET A 316 -6.15 -30.67 -10.67
C MET A 316 -5.72 -29.39 -11.41
N SER A 317 -5.13 -28.41 -10.73
CA SER A 317 -4.66 -27.17 -11.34
C SER A 317 -3.27 -27.28 -11.99
N GLY A 318 -2.60 -28.42 -11.85
CA GLY A 318 -1.23 -28.63 -12.36
C GLY A 318 -0.20 -27.69 -11.72
N THR A 319 -0.48 -27.21 -10.51
CA THR A 319 0.39 -26.29 -9.76
C THR A 319 1.09 -27.00 -8.62
N ALA A 320 2.22 -26.45 -8.20
CA ALA A 320 2.94 -26.88 -6.99
C ALA A 320 2.99 -25.72 -6.01
N GLY A 321 2.73 -26.01 -4.75
CA GLY A 321 2.79 -25.05 -3.68
C GLY A 321 3.37 -25.65 -2.41
N SER A 322 3.60 -24.83 -1.42
CA SER A 322 3.99 -25.26 -0.08
C SER A 322 3.38 -24.36 0.98
N LEU A 323 3.13 -24.93 2.14
CA LEU A 323 2.81 -24.21 3.35
C LEU A 323 4.05 -24.27 4.26
N THR A 324 4.52 -23.11 4.70
CA THR A 324 5.58 -23.00 5.70
C THR A 324 4.97 -22.56 7.03
N ILE A 325 5.26 -23.27 8.10
CA ILE A 325 4.83 -22.94 9.46
C ILE A 325 6.09 -22.71 10.29
N VAL A 326 6.16 -21.54 10.91
CA VAL A 326 7.19 -21.21 11.92
C VAL A 326 6.56 -21.38 13.29
N SER A 327 7.18 -22.16 14.16
CA SER A 327 6.72 -22.44 15.51
C SER A 327 7.86 -22.20 16.52
N GLY A 328 7.50 -21.83 17.73
CA GLY A 328 8.43 -21.65 18.83
C GLY A 328 7.68 -21.69 20.15
N CYS A 329 8.40 -21.74 21.26
CA CYS A 329 7.85 -21.62 22.62
C CYS A 329 8.24 -20.26 23.19
N ASP A 330 7.33 -19.64 23.94
CA ASP A 330 7.69 -18.46 24.72
C ASP A 330 8.71 -18.83 25.80
N ALA A 331 9.72 -18.00 26.00
CA ALA A 331 10.59 -18.08 27.15
C ALA A 331 9.75 -17.80 28.42
N ALA A 332 9.77 -18.71 29.37
CA ALA A 332 9.00 -18.62 30.62
C ALA A 332 9.48 -17.46 31.50
#